data_6f16cb06489705c8c631f72d4e8d5755
#
_entry.id   6f16cb06489705c8c631f72d4e8d5755
#
_cell.length_a   1.000
_cell.length_b   1.000
_cell.length_c   1.000
_cell.angle_alpha   90.00
_cell.angle_beta   90.00
_cell.angle_gamma   90.00
#
_symmetry.space_group_name_H-M   'P 1'
#
loop_
_entity.id
_entity.type
_entity.pdbx_description
1 polymer ?
#
loop_
_entity_poly.entity_id
_entity_poly.type
_entity_poly.pdbx_seq_one_letter_code
_entity_poly.pdbx_strand_id
1 'polypeptide(L)'
;MLAVAAAGAAESAAAPKEKVFETKPLGIQLSIKLVGPYMEAADLQIICLFKHKDSGDTYQGAAKDTDAHLGGMLSALRNRGEFVGELGETFLFTPPKGSIPAKRFMVIGLGDEKDLSLDSLRVVGRIAAREAVRLEAKHVAWAPVIRDEGNTTLDVGEGDRAFVEQMLSAYDTEKRLQAQGLAPQFSIETFVIEAGSAFFDSAVKQVGEGIEAATSGLGQRNAAPYASITNK
;
A
#
# COMPACT_ATOMS: atom_id res chain seq x y z
N MET A 1 -2.02 53.42 -23.27
CA MET A 1 -1.38 52.25 -22.60
C MET A 1 -2.39 51.13 -22.52
N LEU A 2 -2.30 50.14 -23.43
CA LEU A 2 -3.15 48.95 -23.38
C LEU A 2 -2.43 47.91 -22.54
N ALA A 3 -3.10 47.43 -21.45
CA ALA A 3 -2.66 46.29 -20.69
C ALA A 3 -3.12 45.00 -21.39
N VAL A 4 -2.18 44.21 -21.86
CA VAL A 4 -2.45 42.87 -22.38
C VAL A 4 -2.49 41.90 -21.19
N ALA A 5 -3.69 41.41 -20.86
CA ALA A 5 -3.88 40.35 -19.91
C ALA A 5 -3.47 39.01 -20.58
N ALA A 6 -2.36 38.42 -20.14
CA ALA A 6 -1.99 37.06 -20.49
C ALA A 6 -2.87 36.08 -19.70
N ALA A 7 -3.88 35.51 -20.37
CA ALA A 7 -4.61 34.36 -19.83
C ALA A 7 -3.71 33.13 -20.01
N GLY A 8 -3.05 32.71 -18.94
CA GLY A 8 -2.39 31.42 -18.87
C GLY A 8 -3.45 30.31 -18.83
N ALA A 9 -3.60 29.57 -19.93
CA ALA A 9 -4.37 28.34 -19.95
C ALA A 9 -3.67 27.33 -19.04
N ALA A 10 -4.29 27.00 -17.91
CA ALA A 10 -3.90 25.86 -17.11
C ALA A 10 -4.21 24.61 -17.94
N GLU A 11 -3.15 23.96 -18.42
CA GLU A 11 -3.23 22.67 -19.10
C GLU A 11 -3.81 21.68 -18.09
N SER A 12 -5.03 21.22 -18.33
CA SER A 12 -5.69 20.20 -17.52
C SER A 12 -4.89 18.92 -17.70
N ALA A 13 -4.07 18.57 -16.71
CA ALA A 13 -3.40 17.28 -16.70
C ALA A 13 -4.46 16.17 -16.81
N ALA A 14 -4.29 15.29 -17.81
CA ALA A 14 -5.18 14.14 -17.98
C ALA A 14 -5.18 13.29 -16.70
N ALA A 15 -6.36 12.79 -16.31
CA ALA A 15 -6.46 11.90 -15.16
C ALA A 15 -5.53 10.68 -15.33
N PRO A 16 -4.86 10.22 -14.28
CA PRO A 16 -3.96 9.07 -14.36
C PRO A 16 -4.71 7.81 -14.83
N LYS A 17 -4.00 6.93 -15.55
CA LYS A 17 -4.54 5.62 -15.93
C LYS A 17 -4.94 4.86 -14.68
N GLU A 18 -6.17 4.35 -14.63
CA GLU A 18 -6.73 3.64 -13.48
C GLU A 18 -7.53 2.42 -13.92
N LYS A 19 -7.47 1.36 -13.11
CA LYS A 19 -8.36 0.20 -13.20
C LYS A 19 -8.97 -0.05 -11.83
N VAL A 20 -10.29 -0.09 -11.75
CA VAL A 20 -11.06 -0.30 -10.52
C VAL A 20 -11.62 -1.71 -10.45
N PHE A 21 -11.60 -2.28 -9.25
CA PHE A 21 -12.19 -3.57 -8.89
C PHE A 21 -13.08 -3.41 -7.65
N GLU A 22 -14.17 -4.18 -7.62
CA GLU A 22 -15.03 -4.34 -6.45
C GLU A 22 -14.64 -5.60 -5.69
N THR A 23 -14.40 -5.51 -4.37
CA THR A 23 -14.05 -6.67 -3.56
C THR A 23 -15.25 -7.18 -2.77
N LYS A 24 -16.12 -7.97 -3.41
CA LYS A 24 -17.27 -8.58 -2.72
C LYS A 24 -16.82 -9.83 -1.94
N PRO A 25 -17.32 -10.04 -0.69
CA PRO A 25 -18.31 -9.24 0.04
C PRO A 25 -17.72 -8.11 0.92
N LEU A 26 -16.41 -7.83 0.85
CA LEU A 26 -15.73 -6.94 1.80
C LEU A 26 -16.02 -5.45 1.58
N GLY A 27 -16.44 -5.07 0.38
CA GLY A 27 -16.91 -3.72 0.07
C GLY A 27 -15.80 -2.66 -0.08
N ILE A 28 -14.53 -3.06 -0.19
CA ILE A 28 -13.45 -2.14 -0.52
C ILE A 28 -13.45 -1.90 -2.04
N GLN A 29 -13.44 -0.65 -2.47
CA GLN A 29 -13.09 -0.31 -3.84
C GLN A 29 -11.56 -0.35 -3.97
N LEU A 30 -11.05 -1.39 -4.66
CA LEU A 30 -9.64 -1.55 -4.91
C LEU A 30 -9.31 -1.02 -6.30
N SER A 31 -8.28 -0.19 -6.43
CA SER A 31 -7.85 0.30 -7.75
C SER A 31 -6.35 0.18 -7.93
N ILE A 32 -5.94 0.02 -9.20
CA ILE A 32 -4.55 0.20 -9.63
C ILE A 32 -4.49 1.54 -10.33
N LYS A 33 -3.56 2.41 -9.89
CA LYS A 33 -3.34 3.73 -10.49
C LYS A 33 -1.91 3.91 -10.97
N LEU A 34 -1.77 4.57 -12.12
CA LEU A 34 -0.47 5.02 -12.63
C LEU A 34 -0.08 6.33 -11.94
N VAL A 35 0.36 6.25 -10.70
CA VAL A 35 0.80 7.38 -9.86
C VAL A 35 1.98 6.95 -8.99
N GLY A 36 2.69 7.93 -8.44
CA GLY A 36 3.74 7.68 -7.45
C GLY A 36 3.24 7.95 -6.02
N PRO A 37 3.90 7.40 -4.99
CA PRO A 37 3.47 7.47 -3.59
C PRO A 37 3.51 8.86 -2.96
N TYR A 38 3.96 9.86 -3.68
CA TYR A 38 3.90 11.27 -3.31
C TYR A 38 2.72 12.04 -3.93
N MET A 39 1.86 11.36 -4.73
CA MET A 39 0.82 12.01 -5.53
C MET A 39 -0.61 11.68 -5.05
N GLU A 40 -0.85 10.52 -4.43
CA GLU A 40 -2.20 10.09 -4.05
C GLU A 40 -2.66 10.76 -2.75
N ALA A 41 -3.87 11.30 -2.78
CA ALA A 41 -4.51 11.88 -1.60
C ALA A 41 -5.13 10.77 -0.75
N ALA A 42 -4.37 10.25 0.20
CA ALA A 42 -4.79 9.14 1.06
C ALA A 42 -4.84 9.55 2.54
N ASP A 43 -5.64 8.84 3.34
CA ASP A 43 -5.56 8.93 4.80
C ASP A 43 -4.28 8.27 5.31
N LEU A 44 -3.83 7.22 4.59
CA LEU A 44 -2.61 6.47 4.85
C LEU A 44 -1.93 6.08 3.54
N GLN A 45 -0.75 6.63 3.29
CA GLN A 45 0.18 6.17 2.26
C GLN A 45 1.13 5.15 2.86
N ILE A 46 1.34 4.04 2.18
CA ILE A 46 2.25 2.96 2.59
C ILE A 46 3.28 2.73 1.50
N ILE A 47 4.54 2.59 1.89
CA ILE A 47 5.60 2.05 1.03
C ILE A 47 6.33 0.93 1.77
N CYS A 48 7.13 0.16 1.04
CA CYS A 48 7.99 -0.87 1.62
C CYS A 48 9.45 -0.55 1.33
N LEU A 49 10.34 -0.82 2.30
CA LEU A 49 11.79 -0.68 2.10
C LEU A 49 12.50 -1.93 2.61
N PHE A 50 13.56 -2.33 1.91
CA PHE A 50 14.44 -3.39 2.38
C PHE A 50 15.21 -2.99 3.64
N LYS A 51 15.82 -3.97 4.29
CA LYS A 51 16.73 -3.72 5.39
C LYS A 51 17.86 -2.80 4.95
N HIS A 52 18.23 -1.87 5.82
CA HIS A 52 19.30 -0.90 5.58
C HIS A 52 20.62 -1.62 5.24
N LYS A 53 21.27 -1.18 4.17
CA LYS A 53 22.55 -1.75 3.72
C LYS A 53 23.72 -0.98 4.35
N ASP A 54 24.73 -1.69 4.80
CA ASP A 54 25.97 -1.06 5.34
C ASP A 54 26.64 -0.11 4.34
N SER A 55 26.45 -0.35 3.04
CA SER A 55 26.92 0.52 1.95
C SER A 55 26.07 1.79 1.76
N GLY A 56 25.00 1.94 2.53
CA GLY A 56 23.96 2.96 2.34
C GLY A 56 22.86 2.51 1.36
N ASP A 57 21.67 3.11 1.54
CA ASP A 57 20.54 2.84 0.64
C ASP A 57 20.68 3.65 -0.65
N THR A 58 20.21 3.05 -1.74
CA THR A 58 20.17 3.71 -3.05
C THR A 58 18.75 3.69 -3.56
N TYR A 59 18.09 4.84 -3.56
CA TYR A 59 16.74 4.99 -4.09
C TYR A 59 16.76 5.46 -5.55
N GLN A 60 15.90 4.89 -6.37
CA GLN A 60 15.63 5.31 -7.74
C GLN A 60 14.13 5.58 -7.91
N GLY A 61 13.72 6.06 -9.07
CA GLY A 61 12.31 6.18 -9.44
C GLY A 61 11.44 6.83 -8.36
N ALA A 62 10.30 6.21 -8.09
CA ALA A 62 9.28 6.74 -7.18
C ALA A 62 9.75 6.81 -5.72
N ALA A 63 10.62 5.90 -5.26
CA ALA A 63 11.17 5.96 -3.91
C ALA A 63 12.06 7.20 -3.72
N LYS A 64 12.92 7.51 -4.72
CA LYS A 64 13.76 8.72 -4.71
C LYS A 64 12.92 9.99 -4.74
N ASP A 65 11.92 10.03 -5.61
CA ASP A 65 11.05 11.20 -5.74
C ASP A 65 10.24 11.41 -4.46
N THR A 66 9.76 10.34 -3.83
CA THR A 66 9.06 10.39 -2.54
C THR A 66 9.96 10.96 -1.44
N ASP A 67 11.19 10.47 -1.32
CA ASP A 67 12.16 11.00 -0.33
C ASP A 67 12.44 12.49 -0.57
N ALA A 68 12.58 12.89 -1.84
CA ALA A 68 12.78 14.30 -2.20
C ALA A 68 11.57 15.18 -1.81
N HIS A 69 10.33 14.74 -2.07
CA HIS A 69 9.11 15.44 -1.65
C HIS A 69 8.98 15.52 -0.13
N LEU A 70 9.45 14.50 0.59
CA LEU A 70 9.51 14.49 2.05
C LEU A 70 10.73 15.26 2.63
N GLY A 71 11.51 15.93 1.78
CA GLY A 71 12.69 16.72 2.20
C GLY A 71 13.86 15.87 2.70
N GLY A 72 14.03 14.65 2.18
CA GLY A 72 15.08 13.71 2.56
C GLY A 72 14.81 12.96 3.87
N MET A 73 13.55 12.95 4.33
CA MET A 73 13.18 12.36 5.62
C MET A 73 13.42 10.86 5.68
N LEU A 74 13.09 10.11 4.60
CA LEU A 74 13.29 8.66 4.58
C LEU A 74 14.78 8.32 4.74
N SER A 75 15.64 8.94 3.95
CA SER A 75 17.09 8.77 4.05
C SER A 75 17.61 9.17 5.43
N ALA A 76 17.12 10.26 6.02
CA ALA A 76 17.54 10.71 7.33
C ALA A 76 17.15 9.73 8.45
N LEU A 77 15.95 9.16 8.42
CA LEU A 77 15.48 8.14 9.38
C LEU A 77 16.36 6.87 9.31
N ARG A 78 16.67 6.44 8.11
CA ARG A 78 17.53 5.28 7.85
C ARG A 78 18.94 5.50 8.37
N ASN A 79 19.56 6.62 8.04
CA ASN A 79 20.92 6.97 8.47
C ASN A 79 21.05 7.11 9.99
N ARG A 80 19.96 7.42 10.70
CA ARG A 80 19.94 7.46 12.17
C ARG A 80 19.60 6.13 12.82
N GLY A 81 19.28 5.10 12.04
CA GLY A 81 18.86 3.79 12.54
C GLY A 81 17.49 3.79 13.21
N GLU A 82 16.65 4.81 12.97
CA GLU A 82 15.28 4.88 13.52
C GLU A 82 14.31 3.94 12.81
N PHE A 83 14.63 3.54 11.59
CA PHE A 83 13.97 2.50 10.84
C PHE A 83 15.03 1.64 10.14
N VAL A 84 15.16 0.40 10.54
CA VAL A 84 16.15 -0.54 10.00
C VAL A 84 15.63 -1.26 8.76
N GLY A 85 14.34 -1.55 8.71
CA GLY A 85 13.68 -2.27 7.61
C GLY A 85 13.61 -3.78 7.82
N GLU A 86 13.67 -4.28 9.06
CA GLU A 86 13.42 -5.69 9.36
C GLU A 86 12.03 -6.09 8.86
N LEU A 87 11.85 -7.37 8.49
CA LEU A 87 10.56 -7.82 7.94
C LEU A 87 9.43 -7.56 8.92
N GLY A 88 8.47 -6.74 8.49
CA GLY A 88 7.32 -6.36 9.28
C GLY A 88 7.55 -5.21 10.27
N GLU A 89 8.76 -4.65 10.36
CA GLU A 89 8.96 -3.40 11.08
C GLU A 89 8.12 -2.29 10.44
N THR A 90 7.50 -1.45 11.26
CA THR A 90 6.68 -0.33 10.77
C THR A 90 7.16 0.99 11.35
N PHE A 91 7.21 2.01 10.51
CA PHE A 91 7.47 3.38 10.91
C PHE A 91 6.36 4.29 10.38
N LEU A 92 5.61 4.92 11.27
CA LEU A 92 4.47 5.78 10.95
C LEU A 92 4.78 7.22 11.33
N PHE A 93 4.55 8.16 10.40
CA PHE A 93 4.71 9.59 10.67
C PHE A 93 3.68 10.43 9.92
N THR A 94 3.52 11.68 10.36
CA THR A 94 2.77 12.70 9.64
C THR A 94 3.74 13.44 8.71
N PRO A 95 3.48 13.44 7.38
CA PRO A 95 4.33 14.17 6.44
C PRO A 95 4.40 15.66 6.76
N PRO A 96 5.52 16.35 6.48
CA PRO A 96 5.60 17.79 6.60
C PRO A 96 4.47 18.48 5.81
N LYS A 97 3.91 19.55 6.37
CA LYS A 97 2.80 20.25 5.74
C LYS A 97 3.13 20.71 4.31
N GLY A 98 2.33 20.26 3.35
CA GLY A 98 2.49 20.62 1.94
C GLY A 98 3.55 19.81 1.17
N SER A 99 4.17 18.81 1.80
CA SER A 99 5.16 17.94 1.12
C SER A 99 4.49 16.95 0.18
N ILE A 100 3.51 16.21 0.67
CA ILE A 100 2.70 15.24 -0.07
C ILE A 100 1.24 15.35 0.36
N PRO A 101 0.27 14.89 -0.46
CA PRO A 101 -1.16 15.01 -0.13
C PRO A 101 -1.65 13.99 0.91
N ALA A 102 -0.91 12.92 1.18
CA ALA A 102 -1.30 11.91 2.18
C ALA A 102 -1.27 12.48 3.60
N LYS A 103 -2.25 12.13 4.43
CA LYS A 103 -2.35 12.60 5.83
C LYS A 103 -1.34 11.93 6.75
N ARG A 104 -1.06 10.65 6.52
CA ARG A 104 -0.10 9.81 7.25
C ARG A 104 0.72 9.00 6.26
N PHE A 105 1.95 8.73 6.62
CA PHE A 105 2.87 7.94 5.81
C PHE A 105 3.46 6.82 6.65
N MET A 106 3.37 5.60 6.14
CA MET A 106 3.91 4.41 6.81
C MET A 106 4.93 3.73 5.91
N VAL A 107 6.06 3.37 6.50
CA VAL A 107 7.05 2.51 5.87
C VAL A 107 6.97 1.14 6.53
N ILE A 108 6.97 0.08 5.73
CA ILE A 108 6.99 -1.31 6.20
C ILE A 108 8.29 -1.97 5.73
N GLY A 109 9.01 -2.59 6.64
CA GLY A 109 10.25 -3.32 6.35
C GLY A 109 9.98 -4.62 5.59
N LEU A 110 10.82 -4.88 4.58
CA LEU A 110 10.81 -6.12 3.78
C LEU A 110 11.84 -7.16 4.25
N GLY A 111 12.70 -6.79 5.21
CA GLY A 111 13.85 -7.62 5.60
C GLY A 111 14.99 -7.55 4.58
N ASP A 112 15.91 -8.50 4.66
CA ASP A 112 17.04 -8.59 3.73
C ASP A 112 16.55 -8.81 2.28
N GLU A 113 17.11 -8.05 1.33
CA GLU A 113 16.72 -8.13 -0.09
C GLU A 113 16.88 -9.55 -0.67
N LYS A 114 17.94 -10.27 -0.25
CA LYS A 114 18.21 -11.65 -0.70
C LYS A 114 17.14 -12.66 -0.26
N ASP A 115 16.41 -12.36 0.80
CA ASP A 115 15.37 -13.23 1.40
C ASP A 115 13.95 -12.81 0.95
N LEU A 116 13.86 -11.81 0.04
CA LEU A 116 12.57 -11.38 -0.49
C LEU A 116 11.83 -12.53 -1.17
N SER A 117 10.57 -12.68 -0.80
CA SER A 117 9.68 -13.72 -1.33
C SER A 117 8.23 -13.22 -1.39
N LEU A 118 7.35 -13.99 -2.01
CA LEU A 118 5.92 -13.72 -1.97
C LEU A 118 5.37 -13.73 -0.54
N ASP A 119 5.98 -14.50 0.37
CA ASP A 119 5.59 -14.50 1.79
C ASP A 119 5.91 -13.18 2.47
N SER A 120 6.99 -12.50 2.09
CA SER A 120 7.30 -11.15 2.57
C SER A 120 6.14 -10.18 2.21
N LEU A 121 5.66 -10.22 0.95
CA LEU A 121 4.53 -9.39 0.51
C LEU A 121 3.21 -9.77 1.19
N ARG A 122 3.00 -11.06 1.51
CA ARG A 122 1.86 -11.51 2.32
C ARG A 122 1.90 -10.94 3.73
N VAL A 123 3.08 -10.86 4.36
CA VAL A 123 3.26 -10.20 5.66
C VAL A 123 2.89 -8.73 5.57
N VAL A 124 3.40 -8.03 4.56
CA VAL A 124 3.09 -6.61 4.32
C VAL A 124 1.59 -6.39 4.13
N GLY A 125 0.91 -7.19 3.32
CA GLY A 125 -0.54 -7.09 3.10
C GLY A 125 -1.35 -7.22 4.39
N ARG A 126 -0.99 -8.17 5.28
CA ARG A 126 -1.62 -8.31 6.59
C ARG A 126 -1.42 -7.09 7.48
N ILE A 127 -0.21 -6.53 7.49
CA ILE A 127 0.11 -5.33 8.27
C ILE A 127 -0.66 -4.14 7.73
N ALA A 128 -0.63 -3.92 6.42
CA ALA A 128 -1.32 -2.81 5.77
C ALA A 128 -2.82 -2.75 6.12
N ALA A 129 -3.53 -3.89 6.05
CA ALA A 129 -4.94 -3.96 6.40
C ALA A 129 -5.21 -3.63 7.87
N ARG A 130 -4.43 -4.23 8.79
CA ARG A 130 -4.61 -4.03 10.23
C ARG A 130 -4.29 -2.61 10.68
N GLU A 131 -3.19 -2.06 10.16
CA GLU A 131 -2.81 -0.68 10.45
C GLU A 131 -3.82 0.32 9.87
N ALA A 132 -4.35 0.08 8.67
CA ALA A 132 -5.41 0.89 8.10
C ALA A 132 -6.65 0.91 9.00
N VAL A 133 -7.09 -0.25 9.51
CA VAL A 133 -8.22 -0.34 10.45
C VAL A 133 -7.88 0.33 11.78
N ARG A 134 -6.71 0.06 12.36
CA ARG A 134 -6.26 0.66 13.63
C ARG A 134 -6.18 2.19 13.58
N LEU A 135 -5.77 2.71 12.43
CA LEU A 135 -5.63 4.15 12.20
C LEU A 135 -6.91 4.82 11.68
N GLU A 136 -7.98 4.05 11.50
CA GLU A 136 -9.23 4.53 10.91
C GLU A 136 -9.00 5.22 9.55
N ALA A 137 -8.13 4.64 8.72
CA ALA A 137 -7.81 5.14 7.38
C ALA A 137 -8.83 4.60 6.37
N LYS A 138 -9.72 5.46 5.88
CA LYS A 138 -10.75 5.08 4.90
C LYS A 138 -10.19 4.98 3.49
N HIS A 139 -9.23 5.85 3.17
CA HIS A 139 -8.56 5.90 1.87
C HIS A 139 -7.09 5.55 2.07
N VAL A 140 -6.70 4.39 1.56
CA VAL A 140 -5.34 3.83 1.71
C VAL A 140 -4.69 3.74 0.34
N ALA A 141 -3.40 4.07 0.27
CA ALA A 141 -2.59 3.87 -0.92
C ALA A 141 -1.32 3.07 -0.55
N TRP A 142 -0.86 2.24 -1.47
CA TRP A 142 0.33 1.42 -1.30
C TRP A 142 1.15 1.33 -2.58
N ALA A 143 2.47 1.54 -2.43
CA ALA A 143 3.47 1.33 -3.47
C ALA A 143 4.55 0.36 -2.97
N PRO A 144 4.83 -0.76 -3.67
CA PRO A 144 5.85 -1.71 -3.25
C PRO A 144 7.28 -1.14 -3.29
N VAL A 145 7.58 -0.23 -4.21
CA VAL A 145 8.89 0.42 -4.53
C VAL A 145 10.11 -0.52 -4.58
N ILE A 146 9.91 -1.83 -4.70
CA ILE A 146 10.96 -2.87 -4.68
C ILE A 146 11.97 -2.68 -5.82
N ARG A 147 11.49 -2.26 -6.99
CA ARG A 147 12.33 -1.96 -8.16
C ARG A 147 13.19 -0.73 -7.96
N ASP A 148 12.71 0.21 -7.18
CA ASP A 148 13.38 1.48 -6.90
C ASP A 148 14.57 1.31 -5.94
N GLU A 149 14.62 0.19 -5.21
CA GLU A 149 15.77 -0.22 -4.40
C GLU A 149 16.69 -1.24 -5.11
N GLY A 150 16.41 -1.53 -6.40
CA GLY A 150 17.28 -2.35 -7.27
C GLY A 150 16.91 -3.83 -7.35
N ASN A 151 15.93 -4.33 -6.62
CA ASN A 151 15.53 -5.72 -6.73
C ASN A 151 14.85 -6.01 -8.09
N THR A 152 15.34 -7.02 -8.80
CA THR A 152 14.83 -7.45 -10.10
C THR A 152 14.38 -8.91 -10.13
N THR A 153 14.47 -9.62 -9.01
CA THR A 153 14.23 -11.07 -8.95
C THR A 153 12.76 -11.42 -8.75
N LEU A 154 12.03 -10.68 -7.91
CA LEU A 154 10.61 -10.91 -7.69
C LEU A 154 9.78 -10.30 -8.83
N ASP A 155 8.82 -11.03 -9.39
CA ASP A 155 7.82 -10.46 -10.28
C ASP A 155 6.90 -9.50 -9.50
N VAL A 156 6.77 -8.25 -9.97
CA VAL A 156 6.01 -7.21 -9.26
C VAL A 156 4.53 -7.57 -9.22
N GLY A 157 3.96 -8.07 -10.32
CA GLY A 157 2.55 -8.46 -10.36
C GLY A 157 2.23 -9.62 -9.42
N GLU A 158 3.09 -10.65 -9.35
CA GLU A 158 2.92 -11.73 -8.37
C GLU A 158 3.04 -11.22 -6.93
N GLY A 159 3.92 -10.25 -6.69
CA GLY A 159 4.02 -9.55 -5.41
C GLY A 159 2.73 -8.80 -5.05
N ASP A 160 2.16 -8.06 -5.99
CA ASP A 160 0.88 -7.35 -5.82
C ASP A 160 -0.26 -8.34 -5.54
N ARG A 161 -0.29 -9.48 -6.24
CA ARG A 161 -1.25 -10.56 -5.99
C ARG A 161 -1.14 -11.09 -4.56
N ALA A 162 0.07 -11.48 -4.13
CA ALA A 162 0.32 -12.02 -2.80
C ALA A 162 -0.05 -11.02 -1.69
N PHE A 163 0.26 -9.74 -1.91
CA PHE A 163 -0.15 -8.65 -1.03
C PHE A 163 -1.67 -8.56 -0.91
N VAL A 164 -2.40 -8.48 -2.03
CA VAL A 164 -3.86 -8.32 -2.07
C VAL A 164 -4.57 -9.50 -1.44
N GLU A 165 -4.16 -10.74 -1.73
CA GLU A 165 -4.73 -11.95 -1.13
C GLU A 165 -4.72 -11.86 0.41
N GLN A 166 -3.60 -11.43 0.98
CA GLN A 166 -3.45 -11.40 2.44
C GLN A 166 -4.02 -10.12 3.06
N MET A 167 -3.99 -9.00 2.36
CA MET A 167 -4.64 -7.76 2.77
C MET A 167 -6.15 -7.99 2.93
N LEU A 168 -6.82 -8.57 1.91
CA LEU A 168 -8.25 -8.87 1.96
C LEU A 168 -8.59 -9.92 3.03
N SER A 169 -7.76 -10.96 3.18
CA SER A 169 -7.95 -11.98 4.21
C SER A 169 -7.81 -11.42 5.64
N ALA A 170 -6.86 -10.51 5.85
CA ALA A 170 -6.68 -9.82 7.13
C ALA A 170 -7.84 -8.87 7.43
N TYR A 171 -8.27 -8.11 6.43
CA TYR A 171 -9.42 -7.23 6.56
C TYR A 171 -10.72 -8.00 6.86
N ASP A 172 -10.95 -9.16 6.24
CA ASP A 172 -12.07 -10.05 6.61
C ASP A 172 -12.01 -10.46 8.08
N THR A 173 -10.80 -10.74 8.62
CA THR A 173 -10.63 -11.04 10.05
C THR A 173 -11.09 -9.86 10.91
N GLU A 174 -10.68 -8.64 10.57
CA GLU A 174 -11.11 -7.42 11.27
C GLU A 174 -12.63 -7.23 11.21
N LYS A 175 -13.24 -7.44 10.03
CA LYS A 175 -14.71 -7.36 9.87
C LYS A 175 -15.45 -8.40 10.72
N ARG A 176 -14.89 -9.61 10.87
CA ARG A 176 -15.46 -10.66 11.74
C ARG A 176 -15.38 -10.29 13.21
N LEU A 177 -14.26 -9.71 13.65
CA LEU A 177 -14.12 -9.21 15.02
C LEU A 177 -15.12 -8.08 15.31
N GLN A 178 -15.30 -7.18 14.36
CA GLN A 178 -16.29 -6.11 14.45
C GLN A 178 -17.73 -6.67 14.53
N ALA A 179 -18.07 -7.66 13.71
CA ALA A 179 -19.39 -8.29 13.71
C ALA A 179 -19.70 -8.99 15.04
N GLN A 180 -18.67 -9.42 15.78
CA GLN A 180 -18.79 -10.05 17.11
C GLN A 180 -18.70 -9.04 18.26
N GLY A 181 -18.55 -7.76 17.98
CA GLY A 181 -18.39 -6.72 19.01
C GLY A 181 -17.01 -6.74 19.71
N LEU A 182 -16.03 -7.43 19.13
CA LEU A 182 -14.67 -7.55 19.67
C LEU A 182 -13.72 -6.46 19.16
N ALA A 183 -14.16 -5.64 18.20
CA ALA A 183 -13.44 -4.50 17.67
C ALA A 183 -14.42 -3.36 17.32
N PRO A 184 -13.97 -2.08 17.32
CA PRO A 184 -14.77 -0.94 16.89
C PRO A 184 -15.22 -1.08 15.42
N GLN A 185 -16.42 -0.58 15.10
CA GLN A 185 -16.93 -0.58 13.74
C GLN A 185 -16.14 0.38 12.88
N PHE A 186 -15.56 -0.11 11.81
CA PHE A 186 -14.82 0.66 10.83
C PHE A 186 -14.85 0.00 9.45
N SER A 187 -14.74 0.78 8.38
CA SER A 187 -14.63 0.27 7.01
C SER A 187 -13.60 1.06 6.21
N ILE A 188 -12.67 0.34 5.57
CA ILE A 188 -11.84 0.88 4.50
C ILE A 188 -12.76 1.08 3.29
N GLU A 189 -12.78 2.27 2.70
CA GLU A 189 -13.61 2.61 1.55
C GLU A 189 -12.85 2.35 0.25
N THR A 190 -11.62 2.86 0.15
CA THR A 190 -10.77 2.67 -1.05
C THR A 190 -9.38 2.17 -0.67
N PHE A 191 -8.83 1.31 -1.54
CA PHE A 191 -7.44 0.88 -1.46
C PHE A 191 -6.79 1.00 -2.83
N VAL A 192 -5.80 1.89 -2.96
CA VAL A 192 -5.08 2.15 -4.20
C VAL A 192 -3.76 1.39 -4.21
N ILE A 193 -3.52 0.63 -5.27
CA ILE A 193 -2.20 0.05 -5.57
C ILE A 193 -1.57 0.95 -6.63
N GLU A 194 -0.42 1.49 -6.32
CA GLU A 194 0.30 2.41 -7.18
C GLU A 194 1.30 1.63 -8.04
N ALA A 195 1.18 1.76 -9.33
CA ALA A 195 2.00 1.03 -10.28
C ALA A 195 2.72 1.97 -11.25
N GLY A 196 3.98 1.69 -11.52
CA GLY A 196 4.71 2.32 -12.61
C GLY A 196 4.21 1.84 -13.98
N SER A 197 4.44 2.64 -15.03
CA SER A 197 3.93 2.35 -16.39
C SER A 197 4.34 0.98 -16.93
N ALA A 198 5.55 0.52 -16.61
CA ALA A 198 6.05 -0.78 -17.04
C ALA A 198 5.34 -1.98 -16.37
N PHE A 199 4.68 -1.77 -15.24
CA PHE A 199 4.09 -2.82 -14.42
C PHE A 199 2.57 -2.77 -14.36
N PHE A 200 1.94 -1.70 -14.84
CA PHE A 200 0.51 -1.45 -14.71
C PHE A 200 -0.35 -2.61 -15.22
N ASP A 201 -0.09 -3.12 -16.43
CA ASP A 201 -0.93 -4.16 -17.04
C ASP A 201 -0.74 -5.52 -16.32
N SER A 202 0.48 -5.83 -15.85
CA SER A 202 0.74 -7.00 -15.00
C SER A 202 0.04 -6.88 -13.65
N ALA A 203 0.12 -5.72 -12.99
CA ALA A 203 -0.57 -5.44 -11.74
C ALA A 203 -2.09 -5.62 -11.90
N VAL A 204 -2.69 -5.06 -12.96
CA VAL A 204 -4.14 -5.23 -13.24
C VAL A 204 -4.54 -6.70 -13.32
N LYS A 205 -3.77 -7.52 -14.05
CA LYS A 205 -4.05 -8.96 -14.17
C LYS A 205 -3.90 -9.67 -12.84
N GLN A 206 -2.75 -9.51 -12.20
CA GLN A 206 -2.38 -10.29 -11.02
C GLN A 206 -3.21 -9.88 -9.78
N VAL A 207 -3.55 -8.60 -9.63
CA VAL A 207 -4.46 -8.14 -8.58
C VAL A 207 -5.87 -8.70 -8.77
N GLY A 208 -6.37 -8.75 -10.02
CA GLY A 208 -7.65 -9.40 -10.31
C GLY A 208 -7.67 -10.87 -9.86
N GLU A 209 -6.64 -11.63 -10.20
CA GLU A 209 -6.47 -13.02 -9.75
C GLU A 209 -6.36 -13.12 -8.21
N GLY A 210 -5.68 -12.18 -7.56
CA GLY A 210 -5.56 -12.11 -6.09
C GLY A 210 -6.91 -11.87 -5.40
N ILE A 211 -7.76 -11.00 -5.96
CA ILE A 211 -9.12 -10.76 -5.46
C ILE A 211 -9.96 -12.04 -5.56
N GLU A 212 -9.91 -12.74 -6.69
CA GLU A 212 -10.63 -14.01 -6.89
C GLU A 212 -10.15 -15.08 -5.90
N ALA A 213 -8.85 -15.25 -5.73
CA ALA A 213 -8.26 -16.19 -4.78
C ALA A 213 -8.66 -15.89 -3.34
N ALA A 214 -8.58 -14.61 -2.92
CA ALA A 214 -9.03 -14.17 -1.61
C ALA A 214 -10.51 -14.46 -1.39
N THR A 215 -11.38 -14.11 -2.33
CA THR A 215 -12.83 -14.32 -2.24
C THR A 215 -13.17 -15.80 -2.06
N SER A 216 -12.52 -16.69 -2.82
CA SER A 216 -12.67 -18.14 -2.65
C SER A 216 -12.22 -18.60 -1.27
N GLY A 217 -11.08 -18.10 -0.76
CA GLY A 217 -10.57 -18.40 0.58
C GLY A 217 -11.52 -17.93 1.71
N LEU A 218 -12.18 -16.79 1.54
CA LEU A 218 -13.16 -16.28 2.51
C LEU A 218 -14.36 -17.23 2.65
N GLY A 219 -14.85 -17.79 1.54
CA GLY A 219 -15.92 -18.78 1.56
C GLY A 219 -15.56 -20.04 2.35
N GLN A 220 -14.33 -20.53 2.23
CA GLN A 220 -13.82 -21.65 3.01
C GLN A 220 -13.70 -21.33 4.50
N ARG A 221 -13.27 -20.11 4.86
CA ARG A 221 -13.20 -19.65 6.26
C ARG A 221 -14.57 -19.63 6.94
N ASN A 222 -15.65 -19.35 6.21
CA ASN A 222 -17.02 -19.37 6.74
C ASN A 222 -17.45 -20.76 7.19
N ALA A 223 -16.93 -21.82 6.58
CA ALA A 223 -17.18 -23.21 6.93
C ALA A 223 -16.30 -23.75 8.07
N ALA A 224 -15.38 -22.93 8.62
CA ALA A 224 -14.43 -23.35 9.64
C ALA A 224 -15.09 -23.59 11.01
N PRO A 225 -14.52 -24.46 11.88
CA PRO A 225 -15.14 -24.96 13.12
C PRO A 225 -15.38 -23.90 14.20
N TYR A 226 -14.97 -22.66 14.02
CA TYR A 226 -15.21 -21.55 14.97
C TYR A 226 -16.68 -21.15 15.09
N ALA A 227 -17.53 -21.51 14.13
CA ALA A 227 -18.98 -21.26 14.19
C ALA A 227 -19.67 -21.93 15.42
N SER A 228 -19.03 -22.92 16.04
CA SER A 228 -19.54 -23.62 17.23
C SER A 228 -19.23 -22.93 18.56
N ILE A 229 -18.38 -21.91 18.59
CA ILE A 229 -18.00 -21.21 19.82
C ILE A 229 -18.97 -20.08 20.17
N THR A 230 -19.75 -19.60 19.24
CA THR A 230 -20.67 -18.47 19.40
C THR A 230 -22.05 -18.82 19.97
N ASN A 231 -22.32 -20.09 20.25
CA ASN A 231 -23.62 -20.57 20.73
C ASN A 231 -23.58 -21.18 22.16
N LYS A 232 -22.76 -20.63 23.04
CA LYS A 232 -22.81 -20.95 24.48
C LYS A 232 -23.03 -19.74 25.34
#